data_35e6044f6e71cc731992e93d4c53b184
#
_entry.id   35e6044f6e71cc731992e93d4c53b184
#
_cell.length_a   1.000
_cell.length_b   1.000
_cell.length_c   1.000
_cell.angle_alpha   90.00
_cell.angle_beta   90.00
_cell.angle_gamma   90.00
#
_symmetry.space_group_name_H-M   'P 1'
#
loop_
_entity.id
_entity.type
_entity.pdbx_description
1 polymer ?
#
loop_
_entity_poly.entity_id
_entity_poly.type
_entity_poly.pdbx_seq_one_letter_code
_entity_poly.pdbx_strand_id
1 'polypeptide(L)'
;MARLPQLKVFAEKHGLKMVLISDMIRYRRAREKMVERTAVARLPTEYGNFTCVSYKNTLDGHEHVAFLYGEHEGDVSGAVGEDMLVRVHSECLTGDIFKSARCDCGNQLDMAMRRIAGEGKGCIVYLRGQEGRGIGLGHKLRAYNLQDEGRDTVQANEDLGFPADTREYGVGAQILQDLGVTSLRLMTNNPAKYNGLSGYGLKVTGRVPLFAPVTMENKRYIDTKRMKMGHLFEMLEGVEPSQAESEQKPSR
;
A
#
# COMPACT_ATOMS: atom_id res chain seq x y z
N MET A 1 -25.06 -28.95 6.20
CA MET A 1 -24.28 -28.04 7.10
C MET A 1 -25.12 -26.80 7.37
N ALA A 2 -25.30 -26.40 8.64
CA ALA A 2 -26.10 -25.25 9.02
C ALA A 2 -25.49 -23.94 8.48
N ARG A 3 -26.34 -23.02 8.02
CA ARG A 3 -25.98 -21.70 7.52
C ARG A 3 -26.29 -20.62 8.56
N LEU A 4 -25.83 -19.40 8.34
CA LEU A 4 -25.92 -18.28 9.29
C LEU A 4 -27.31 -18.12 9.95
N PRO A 5 -28.46 -18.16 9.22
CA PRO A 5 -29.77 -18.04 9.86
C PRO A 5 -30.04 -19.15 10.89
N GLN A 6 -29.67 -20.38 10.54
CA GLN A 6 -29.85 -21.56 11.43
C GLN A 6 -28.91 -21.52 12.62
N LEU A 7 -27.67 -21.04 12.41
CA LEU A 7 -26.68 -20.88 13.47
C LEU A 7 -27.09 -19.80 14.48
N LYS A 8 -27.74 -18.72 14.05
CA LYS A 8 -28.27 -17.68 14.96
C LYS A 8 -29.31 -18.28 15.91
N VAL A 9 -30.30 -19.01 15.37
CA VAL A 9 -31.34 -19.66 16.17
C VAL A 9 -30.73 -20.68 17.13
N PHE A 10 -29.76 -21.46 16.66
CA PHE A 10 -29.08 -22.45 17.50
C PHE A 10 -28.29 -21.78 18.64
N ALA A 11 -27.56 -20.73 18.35
CA ALA A 11 -26.76 -20.00 19.35
C ALA A 11 -27.67 -19.38 20.42
N GLU A 12 -28.79 -18.76 20.01
CA GLU A 12 -29.79 -18.19 20.94
C GLU A 12 -30.40 -19.25 21.81
N LYS A 13 -30.86 -20.38 21.24
CA LYS A 13 -31.46 -21.49 21.96
C LYS A 13 -30.53 -22.09 23.04
N HIS A 14 -29.22 -22.10 22.77
CA HIS A 14 -28.22 -22.73 23.66
C HIS A 14 -27.37 -21.72 24.43
N GLY A 15 -27.68 -20.42 24.40
CA GLY A 15 -26.92 -19.38 25.08
C GLY A 15 -25.47 -19.25 24.64
N LEU A 16 -25.18 -19.59 23.37
CA LEU A 16 -23.82 -19.57 22.80
C LEU A 16 -23.48 -18.20 22.21
N LYS A 17 -22.23 -17.79 22.39
CA LYS A 17 -21.71 -16.60 21.68
C LYS A 17 -21.37 -16.96 20.23
N MET A 18 -21.74 -16.08 19.30
CA MET A 18 -21.32 -16.17 17.90
C MET A 18 -20.20 -15.19 17.63
N VAL A 19 -19.14 -15.67 17.01
CA VAL A 19 -17.98 -14.87 16.60
C VAL A 19 -17.71 -15.13 15.13
N LEU A 20 -17.45 -14.08 14.36
CA LEU A 20 -17.01 -14.21 12.98
C LEU A 20 -15.50 -14.45 12.93
N ILE A 21 -15.05 -15.35 12.07
CA ILE A 21 -13.61 -15.60 11.85
C ILE A 21 -12.91 -14.31 11.42
N SER A 22 -13.56 -13.48 10.60
CA SER A 22 -13.03 -12.17 10.20
C SER A 22 -12.79 -11.23 11.39
N ASP A 23 -13.65 -11.25 12.39
CA ASP A 23 -13.49 -10.44 13.60
C ASP A 23 -12.36 -10.97 14.49
N MET A 24 -12.21 -12.29 14.57
CA MET A 24 -11.10 -12.94 15.27
C MET A 24 -9.76 -12.61 14.61
N ILE A 25 -9.68 -12.67 13.27
CA ILE A 25 -8.49 -12.29 12.52
C ILE A 25 -8.13 -10.82 12.80
N ARG A 26 -9.12 -9.91 12.72
CA ARG A 26 -8.92 -8.48 13.01
C ARG A 26 -8.45 -8.26 14.45
N TYR A 27 -9.05 -8.94 15.41
CA TYR A 27 -8.67 -8.87 16.82
C TYR A 27 -7.23 -9.31 17.06
N ARG A 28 -6.82 -10.44 16.48
CA ARG A 28 -5.46 -10.96 16.59
C ARG A 28 -4.45 -10.02 15.95
N ARG A 29 -4.71 -9.58 14.71
CA ARG A 29 -3.83 -8.65 13.99
C ARG A 29 -3.60 -7.31 14.70
N ALA A 30 -4.58 -6.82 15.43
CA ALA A 30 -4.45 -5.59 16.21
C ALA A 30 -3.65 -5.75 17.51
N ARG A 31 -3.42 -7.00 18.00
CA ARG A 31 -2.81 -7.28 19.29
C ARG A 31 -1.55 -8.14 19.25
N GLU A 32 -1.43 -8.99 18.25
CA GLU A 32 -0.29 -9.89 18.10
C GLU A 32 0.72 -9.30 17.11
N LYS A 33 2.00 -9.34 17.49
CA LYS A 33 3.07 -8.93 16.58
C LYS A 33 3.27 -10.05 15.54
N MET A 34 2.97 -9.74 14.28
CA MET A 34 3.03 -10.69 13.17
C MET A 34 4.20 -10.41 12.23
N VAL A 35 5.04 -9.43 12.54
CA VAL A 35 6.21 -9.08 11.74
C VAL A 35 7.48 -9.24 12.55
N GLU A 36 8.48 -9.82 11.94
CA GLU A 36 9.81 -10.01 12.49
C GLU A 36 10.83 -9.32 11.59
N ARG A 37 11.68 -8.45 12.17
CA ARG A 37 12.79 -7.82 11.45
C ARG A 37 13.88 -8.87 11.23
N THR A 38 14.27 -9.05 9.97
CA THR A 38 15.24 -10.11 9.59
C THR A 38 16.61 -9.56 9.24
N ALA A 39 16.67 -8.36 8.63
CA ALA A 39 17.94 -7.75 8.23
C ALA A 39 17.81 -6.24 8.09
N VAL A 40 18.95 -5.55 8.23
CA VAL A 40 19.09 -4.12 7.96
C VAL A 40 20.33 -3.93 7.09
N ALA A 41 20.23 -3.13 6.04
CA ALA A 41 21.34 -2.82 5.16
C ALA A 41 21.24 -1.41 4.58
N ARG A 42 22.39 -0.81 4.29
CA ARG A 42 22.45 0.43 3.50
C ARG A 42 22.11 0.13 2.04
N LEU A 43 21.25 0.95 1.46
CA LEU A 43 20.82 0.83 0.07
C LEU A 43 21.05 2.18 -0.66
N PRO A 44 22.18 2.38 -1.35
CA PRO A 44 22.36 3.52 -2.24
C PRO A 44 21.42 3.39 -3.45
N THR A 45 20.73 4.45 -3.78
CA THR A 45 19.80 4.53 -4.92
C THR A 45 20.06 5.80 -5.72
N GLU A 46 19.46 5.91 -6.89
CA GLU A 46 19.47 7.16 -7.68
C GLU A 46 18.78 8.33 -6.95
N TYR A 47 17.92 8.06 -5.96
CA TYR A 47 17.24 9.06 -5.13
C TYR A 47 18.03 9.42 -3.86
N GLY A 48 19.11 8.73 -3.56
CA GLY A 48 19.95 8.93 -2.38
C GLY A 48 20.18 7.65 -1.58
N ASN A 49 20.75 7.79 -0.40
CA ASN A 49 21.08 6.67 0.48
C ASN A 49 19.89 6.34 1.38
N PHE A 50 19.29 5.19 1.19
CA PHE A 50 18.26 4.65 2.06
C PHE A 50 18.85 3.58 2.99
N THR A 51 18.20 3.38 4.12
CA THR A 51 18.37 2.18 4.94
C THR A 51 17.23 1.22 4.61
N CYS A 52 17.59 0.02 4.18
CA CYS A 52 16.66 -1.04 3.81
C CYS A 52 16.48 -1.99 4.99
N VAL A 53 15.25 -2.19 5.45
CA VAL A 53 14.91 -3.09 6.54
C VAL A 53 14.01 -4.19 6.04
N SER A 54 14.43 -5.43 6.14
CA SER A 54 13.62 -6.59 5.74
C SER A 54 12.78 -7.08 6.93
N TYR A 55 11.54 -7.43 6.63
CA TYR A 55 10.57 -7.97 7.58
C TYR A 55 9.95 -9.26 7.05
N LYS A 56 9.84 -10.27 7.89
CA LYS A 56 9.11 -11.49 7.60
C LYS A 56 7.76 -11.47 8.29
N ASN A 57 6.69 -11.75 7.56
CA ASN A 57 5.39 -12.00 8.14
C ASN A 57 5.33 -13.44 8.66
N THR A 58 5.07 -13.61 9.95
CA THR A 58 5.08 -14.91 10.62
C THR A 58 3.88 -15.79 10.26
N LEU A 59 2.81 -15.23 9.67
CA LEU A 59 1.61 -15.97 9.28
C LEU A 59 1.74 -16.68 7.94
N ASP A 60 2.32 -16.02 6.95
CA ASP A 60 2.37 -16.51 5.57
C ASP A 60 3.79 -16.66 5.02
N GLY A 61 4.80 -16.22 5.82
CA GLY A 61 6.21 -16.29 5.45
C GLY A 61 6.65 -15.27 4.39
N HIS A 62 5.76 -14.39 3.94
CA HIS A 62 6.14 -13.35 2.99
C HIS A 62 7.13 -12.36 3.61
N GLU A 63 8.12 -11.97 2.81
CA GLU A 63 9.07 -10.93 3.16
C GLU A 63 8.62 -9.58 2.60
N HIS A 64 8.60 -8.57 3.46
CA HIS A 64 8.31 -7.19 3.12
C HIS A 64 9.54 -6.33 3.37
N VAL A 65 9.56 -5.13 2.82
CA VAL A 65 10.72 -4.24 2.96
C VAL A 65 10.26 -2.84 3.36
N ALA A 66 10.99 -2.23 4.30
CA ALA A 66 10.89 -0.81 4.59
C ALA A 66 12.16 -0.09 4.11
N PHE A 67 11.99 1.04 3.42
CA PHE A 67 13.06 1.92 3.01
C PHE A 67 12.97 3.20 3.84
N LEU A 68 13.97 3.45 4.67
CA LEU A 68 14.07 4.62 5.52
C LEU A 68 15.07 5.62 4.92
N TYR A 69 14.72 6.89 4.92
CA TYR A 69 15.61 7.98 4.56
C TYR A 69 15.80 8.92 5.75
N GLY A 70 17.03 9.37 5.97
CA GLY A 70 17.42 10.21 7.09
C GLY A 70 18.59 9.60 7.87
N GLU A 71 19.02 10.26 8.95
CA GLU A 71 20.09 9.78 9.80
C GLU A 71 19.61 8.63 10.69
N HIS A 72 20.05 7.43 10.37
CA HIS A 72 19.82 6.21 11.14
C HIS A 72 21.15 5.46 11.27
N GLU A 73 21.98 5.85 12.26
CA GLU A 73 23.24 5.16 12.54
C GLU A 73 22.97 3.78 13.14
N GLY A 74 22.75 2.78 12.27
CA GLY A 74 22.75 1.35 12.63
C GLY A 74 21.56 0.85 13.43
N ASP A 75 20.95 1.64 14.28
CA ASP A 75 19.75 1.29 15.03
C ASP A 75 18.52 2.01 14.47
N VAL A 76 17.68 1.26 13.79
CA VAL A 76 16.40 1.75 13.25
C VAL A 76 15.22 1.58 14.23
N SER A 77 15.47 1.12 15.46
CA SER A 77 14.46 0.97 16.51
C SER A 77 14.22 2.32 17.19
N GLY A 78 13.02 2.86 17.03
CA GLY A 78 12.65 4.14 17.66
C GLY A 78 13.19 5.40 16.96
N ALA A 79 13.87 5.24 15.83
CA ALA A 79 14.53 6.34 15.12
C ALA A 79 13.57 7.29 14.39
N VAL A 80 12.29 6.94 14.26
CA VAL A 80 11.45 7.53 13.24
C VAL A 80 10.49 8.60 13.74
N GLY A 81 9.95 8.51 14.94
CA GLY A 81 9.24 9.58 15.65
C GLY A 81 7.93 10.06 15.02
N GLU A 82 7.70 11.38 15.13
CA GLU A 82 6.44 12.03 14.78
C GLU A 82 6.43 12.65 13.38
N ASP A 83 5.23 12.79 12.83
CA ASP A 83 4.90 13.45 11.55
C ASP A 83 5.71 12.97 10.35
N MET A 84 6.00 11.66 10.32
CA MET A 84 6.80 11.03 9.29
C MET A 84 6.10 11.03 7.93
N LEU A 85 6.81 11.40 6.87
CA LEU A 85 6.31 11.20 5.51
C LEU A 85 6.39 9.72 5.13
N VAL A 86 5.23 9.09 4.92
CA VAL A 86 5.14 7.63 4.73
C VAL A 86 4.41 7.27 3.44
N ARG A 87 4.95 6.29 2.72
CA ARG A 87 4.26 5.56 1.66
C ARG A 87 4.11 4.10 2.03
N VAL A 88 2.89 3.58 2.09
CA VAL A 88 2.63 2.14 2.08
C VAL A 88 2.32 1.73 0.64
N HIS A 89 3.28 1.05 0.00
CA HIS A 89 3.23 0.65 -1.40
C HIS A 89 2.96 -0.84 -1.52
N SER A 90 1.92 -1.21 -2.27
CA SER A 90 1.63 -2.61 -2.61
C SER A 90 2.38 -2.97 -3.88
N GLU A 91 3.09 -4.09 -3.86
CA GLU A 91 3.86 -4.62 -4.99
C GLU A 91 3.06 -4.61 -6.29
N CYS A 92 3.70 -4.16 -7.34
CA CYS A 92 3.22 -4.23 -8.71
C CYS A 92 4.40 -4.50 -9.64
N LEU A 93 4.77 -5.78 -9.82
CA LEU A 93 5.94 -6.19 -10.58
C LEU A 93 6.01 -5.52 -11.96
N THR A 94 4.90 -5.52 -12.69
CA THR A 94 4.86 -4.95 -14.04
C THR A 94 5.03 -3.44 -14.06
N GLY A 95 4.48 -2.73 -13.09
CA GLY A 95 4.60 -1.26 -13.00
C GLY A 95 5.90 -0.82 -12.35
N ASP A 96 6.28 -1.42 -11.23
CA ASP A 96 7.42 -0.97 -10.43
C ASP A 96 8.75 -1.31 -11.11
N ILE A 97 8.90 -2.53 -11.64
CA ILE A 97 10.15 -3.02 -12.23
C ILE A 97 10.16 -2.83 -13.73
N PHE A 98 9.12 -3.32 -14.44
CA PHE A 98 9.09 -3.31 -15.90
C PHE A 98 8.49 -2.03 -16.49
N LYS A 99 8.13 -1.05 -15.64
CA LYS A 99 7.62 0.27 -16.06
C LYS A 99 6.44 0.18 -17.02
N SER A 100 5.55 -0.79 -16.80
CA SER A 100 4.33 -0.95 -17.60
C SER A 100 3.50 0.32 -17.61
N ALA A 101 3.11 0.78 -18.79
CA ALA A 101 2.26 1.95 -18.98
C ALA A 101 0.79 1.71 -18.62
N ARG A 102 0.36 0.46 -18.35
CA ARG A 102 -1.04 0.12 -17.99
C ARG A 102 -1.49 0.65 -16.63
N CYS A 103 -0.55 1.03 -15.75
CA CYS A 103 -0.85 1.55 -14.42
C CYS A 103 0.08 2.72 -14.05
N ASP A 104 -0.19 3.33 -12.91
CA ASP A 104 0.60 4.43 -12.34
C ASP A 104 1.52 3.99 -11.19
N CYS A 105 1.68 2.68 -10.93
CA CYS A 105 2.37 2.17 -9.74
C CYS A 105 3.85 2.56 -9.70
N GLY A 106 4.60 2.29 -10.77
CA GLY A 106 6.02 2.64 -10.84
C GLY A 106 6.25 4.15 -10.68
N ASN A 107 5.44 4.97 -11.36
CA ASN A 107 5.53 6.44 -11.21
C ASN A 107 5.25 6.88 -9.77
N GLN A 108 4.26 6.26 -9.09
CA GLN A 108 3.97 6.57 -7.70
C GLN A 108 5.12 6.16 -6.76
N LEU A 109 5.81 5.05 -7.03
CA LEU A 109 6.98 4.63 -6.26
C LEU A 109 8.13 5.62 -6.46
N ASP A 110 8.46 5.96 -7.71
CA ASP A 110 9.52 6.92 -8.05
C ASP A 110 9.24 8.31 -7.40
N MET A 111 7.99 8.79 -7.47
CA MET A 111 7.59 10.04 -6.82
C MET A 111 7.73 9.98 -5.30
N ALA A 112 7.37 8.84 -4.68
CA ALA A 112 7.49 8.69 -3.24
C ALA A 112 8.96 8.69 -2.81
N MET A 113 9.86 7.99 -3.53
CA MET A 113 11.29 7.99 -3.28
C MET A 113 11.87 9.41 -3.37
N ARG A 114 11.56 10.14 -4.45
CA ARG A 114 12.02 11.53 -4.66
C ARG A 114 11.53 12.48 -3.55
N ARG A 115 10.25 12.40 -3.18
CA ARG A 115 9.68 13.28 -2.14
C ARG A 115 10.30 13.04 -0.78
N ILE A 116 10.50 11.77 -0.41
CA ILE A 116 11.14 11.41 0.86
C ILE A 116 12.58 11.89 0.88
N ALA A 117 13.33 11.68 -0.19
CA ALA A 117 14.70 12.16 -0.30
C ALA A 117 14.79 13.69 -0.24
N GLY A 118 13.87 14.40 -0.92
CA GLY A 118 13.78 15.87 -0.90
C GLY A 118 13.38 16.44 0.46
N GLU A 119 12.57 15.73 1.24
CA GLU A 119 12.20 16.12 2.61
C GLU A 119 13.33 15.80 3.62
N GLY A 120 14.30 14.97 3.24
CA GLY A 120 15.43 14.54 4.10
C GLY A 120 15.05 13.50 5.15
N LYS A 121 13.77 13.13 5.29
CA LYS A 121 13.27 12.14 6.25
C LYS A 121 11.99 11.48 5.76
N GLY A 122 11.89 10.17 5.85
CA GLY A 122 10.65 9.46 5.50
C GLY A 122 10.82 7.96 5.38
N CYS A 123 9.71 7.28 5.11
CA CYS A 123 9.67 5.82 5.01
C CYS A 123 8.77 5.34 3.87
N ILE A 124 9.22 4.33 3.13
CA ILE A 124 8.38 3.54 2.23
C ILE A 124 8.29 2.13 2.79
N VAL A 125 7.07 1.65 3.05
CA VAL A 125 6.81 0.24 3.32
C VAL A 125 6.34 -0.41 2.03
N TYR A 126 7.15 -1.32 1.48
CA TYR A 126 6.86 -2.07 0.27
C TYR A 126 6.31 -3.45 0.63
N LEU A 127 5.01 -3.64 0.39
CA LEU A 127 4.29 -4.87 0.72
C LEU A 127 4.32 -5.82 -0.47
N ARG A 128 5.06 -6.92 -0.32
CA ARG A 128 5.13 -8.00 -1.31
C ARG A 128 3.94 -8.95 -1.19
N GLY A 129 3.71 -9.75 -2.23
CA GLY A 129 2.58 -10.67 -2.27
C GLY A 129 1.21 -10.00 -2.52
N GLN A 130 1.18 -8.70 -2.83
CA GLN A 130 -0.05 -7.93 -3.08
C GLN A 130 -0.31 -7.62 -4.55
N GLU A 131 0.33 -8.37 -5.45
CA GLU A 131 0.20 -8.22 -6.90
C GLU A 131 -1.25 -8.33 -7.35
N GLY A 132 -1.65 -7.45 -8.30
CA GLY A 132 -3.01 -7.46 -8.83
C GLY A 132 -4.10 -7.20 -7.80
N ARG A 133 -3.80 -6.48 -6.69
CA ARG A 133 -4.67 -6.30 -5.51
C ARG A 133 -4.88 -7.59 -4.72
N GLY A 134 -3.86 -8.44 -4.69
CA GLY A 134 -3.86 -9.69 -3.93
C GLY A 134 -4.28 -10.93 -4.71
N ILE A 135 -4.59 -10.81 -6.02
CA ILE A 135 -4.96 -11.97 -6.85
C ILE A 135 -3.75 -12.70 -7.45
N GLY A 136 -2.56 -12.11 -7.32
CA GLY A 136 -1.32 -12.66 -7.86
C GLY A 136 -1.06 -12.34 -9.33
N LEU A 137 0.20 -12.53 -9.77
CA LEU A 137 0.67 -12.13 -11.10
C LEU A 137 -0.07 -12.86 -12.24
N GLY A 138 -0.28 -14.15 -12.11
CA GLY A 138 -0.94 -14.94 -13.17
C GLY A 138 -2.37 -14.48 -13.44
N HIS A 139 -3.15 -14.24 -12.39
CA HIS A 139 -4.52 -13.73 -12.54
C HIS A 139 -4.55 -12.28 -13.00
N LYS A 140 -3.59 -11.46 -12.58
CA LYS A 140 -3.44 -10.10 -13.09
C LYS A 140 -3.22 -10.06 -14.61
N LEU A 141 -2.40 -10.96 -15.16
CA LEU A 141 -2.19 -11.04 -16.61
C LEU A 141 -3.46 -11.51 -17.34
N ARG A 142 -4.22 -12.43 -16.75
CA ARG A 142 -5.56 -12.79 -17.28
C ARG A 142 -6.52 -11.60 -17.23
N ALA A 143 -6.51 -10.83 -16.14
CA ALA A 143 -7.31 -9.61 -16.04
C ALA A 143 -6.92 -8.57 -17.11
N TYR A 144 -5.65 -8.48 -17.51
CA TYR A 144 -5.23 -7.63 -18.61
C TYR A 144 -5.87 -8.03 -19.94
N ASN A 145 -5.96 -9.34 -20.26
CA ASN A 145 -6.65 -9.81 -21.47
C ASN A 145 -8.13 -9.40 -21.45
N LEU A 146 -8.83 -9.59 -20.33
CA LEU A 146 -10.21 -9.14 -20.18
C LEU A 146 -10.38 -7.62 -20.31
N GLN A 147 -9.39 -6.85 -19.86
CA GLN A 147 -9.39 -5.39 -20.05
C GLN A 147 -9.21 -5.00 -21.52
N ASP A 148 -8.41 -5.73 -22.27
CA ASP A 148 -8.25 -5.53 -23.72
C ASP A 148 -9.55 -5.85 -24.47
N GLU A 149 -10.37 -6.79 -23.95
CA GLU A 149 -11.70 -7.12 -24.41
C GLU A 149 -12.81 -6.14 -23.94
N GLY A 150 -12.43 -5.08 -23.20
CA GLY A 150 -13.36 -4.00 -22.82
C GLY A 150 -13.81 -3.98 -21.36
N ARG A 151 -13.38 -4.94 -20.51
CA ARG A 151 -13.65 -4.90 -19.05
C ARG A 151 -12.83 -3.79 -18.40
N ASP A 152 -13.34 -3.20 -17.32
CA ASP A 152 -12.49 -2.40 -16.43
C ASP A 152 -11.80 -3.30 -15.38
N THR A 153 -10.90 -2.70 -14.58
CA THR A 153 -10.09 -3.46 -13.62
C THR A 153 -10.91 -4.17 -12.54
N VAL A 154 -12.06 -3.61 -12.14
CA VAL A 154 -12.95 -4.20 -11.13
C VAL A 154 -13.70 -5.38 -11.75
N GLN A 155 -14.35 -5.15 -12.89
CA GLN A 155 -15.08 -6.18 -13.63
C GLN A 155 -14.17 -7.36 -14.01
N ALA A 156 -12.94 -7.09 -14.46
CA ALA A 156 -12.00 -8.15 -14.80
C ALA A 156 -11.66 -9.05 -13.59
N ASN A 157 -11.52 -8.47 -12.37
CA ASN A 157 -11.32 -9.27 -11.17
C ASN A 157 -12.57 -10.09 -10.80
N GLU A 158 -13.76 -9.48 -10.88
CA GLU A 158 -15.04 -10.16 -10.59
C GLU A 158 -15.31 -11.30 -11.57
N ASP A 159 -15.08 -11.11 -12.87
CA ASP A 159 -15.22 -12.15 -13.90
C ASP A 159 -14.25 -13.33 -13.65
N LEU A 160 -13.10 -13.09 -12.99
CA LEU A 160 -12.16 -14.12 -12.54
C LEU A 160 -12.53 -14.75 -11.18
N GLY A 161 -13.63 -14.31 -10.55
CA GLY A 161 -14.12 -14.83 -9.27
C GLY A 161 -13.46 -14.21 -8.04
N PHE A 162 -12.77 -13.07 -8.18
CA PHE A 162 -12.13 -12.36 -7.08
C PHE A 162 -12.88 -11.10 -6.67
N PRO A 163 -12.81 -10.70 -5.39
CA PRO A 163 -13.26 -9.38 -4.95
C PRO A 163 -12.46 -8.26 -5.64
N ALA A 164 -13.02 -7.05 -5.66
CA ALA A 164 -12.39 -5.87 -6.25
C ALA A 164 -11.02 -5.53 -5.64
N ASP A 165 -10.84 -5.76 -4.34
CA ASP A 165 -9.58 -5.54 -3.60
C ASP A 165 -9.53 -6.46 -2.37
N THR A 166 -8.50 -7.31 -2.28
CA THR A 166 -8.28 -8.22 -1.16
C THR A 166 -7.08 -7.83 -0.30
N ARG A 167 -6.45 -6.67 -0.60
CA ARG A 167 -5.25 -6.24 0.12
C ARG A 167 -5.56 -5.85 1.54
N GLU A 168 -4.63 -6.19 2.41
CA GLU A 168 -4.63 -5.84 3.81
C GLU A 168 -3.39 -4.99 4.15
N TYR A 169 -3.61 -3.96 4.95
CA TYR A 169 -2.57 -2.99 5.29
C TYR A 169 -2.04 -3.14 6.72
N GLY A 170 -2.58 -4.10 7.48
CA GLY A 170 -2.20 -4.34 8.87
C GLY A 170 -0.73 -4.70 9.07
N VAL A 171 -0.16 -5.48 8.15
CA VAL A 171 1.28 -5.78 8.14
C VAL A 171 2.10 -4.51 7.98
N GLY A 172 1.69 -3.63 7.07
CA GLY A 172 2.35 -2.33 6.89
C GLY A 172 2.29 -1.45 8.13
N ALA A 173 1.16 -1.47 8.84
CA ALA A 173 1.02 -0.74 10.09
C ALA A 173 1.96 -1.29 11.18
N GLN A 174 2.06 -2.61 11.32
CA GLN A 174 2.96 -3.23 12.30
C GLN A 174 4.44 -2.98 11.98
N ILE A 175 4.82 -2.95 10.70
CA ILE A 175 6.18 -2.56 10.29
C ILE A 175 6.46 -1.12 10.72
N LEU A 176 5.54 -0.19 10.48
CA LEU A 176 5.69 1.21 10.89
C LEU A 176 5.80 1.35 12.41
N GLN A 177 5.01 0.59 13.18
CA GLN A 177 5.12 0.56 14.65
C GLN A 177 6.47 0.03 15.12
N ASP A 178 6.97 -1.07 14.52
CA ASP A 178 8.28 -1.64 14.86
C ASP A 178 9.44 -0.68 14.55
N LEU A 179 9.26 0.19 13.57
CA LEU A 179 10.18 1.28 13.25
C LEU A 179 10.06 2.49 14.18
N GLY A 180 9.09 2.50 15.10
CA GLY A 180 8.86 3.60 16.05
C GLY A 180 8.09 4.79 15.47
N VAL A 181 7.37 4.62 14.35
CA VAL A 181 6.47 5.67 13.82
C VAL A 181 5.27 5.82 14.76
N THR A 182 5.05 7.02 15.29
CA THR A 182 3.90 7.34 16.15
C THR A 182 2.85 8.15 15.41
N SER A 183 3.26 9.08 14.56
CA SER A 183 2.38 9.83 13.69
C SER A 183 2.97 10.00 12.29
N LEU A 184 2.10 10.15 11.28
CA LEU A 184 2.55 10.16 9.90
C LEU A 184 1.66 10.98 8.97
N ARG A 185 2.29 11.57 7.94
CA ARG A 185 1.63 12.08 6.74
C ARG A 185 1.67 11.01 5.67
N LEU A 186 0.49 10.52 5.25
CA LEU A 186 0.40 9.38 4.36
C LEU A 186 0.34 9.80 2.89
N MET A 187 1.32 9.37 2.11
CA MET A 187 1.31 9.52 0.65
C MET A 187 0.32 8.54 0.04
N THR A 188 -0.89 9.00 -0.25
CA THR A 188 -1.94 8.16 -0.85
C THR A 188 -3.03 8.97 -1.52
N ASN A 189 -3.63 8.39 -2.56
CA ASN A 189 -4.89 8.85 -3.16
C ASN A 189 -6.08 7.97 -2.72
N ASN A 190 -5.84 6.89 -1.97
CA ASN A 190 -6.86 5.95 -1.51
C ASN A 190 -7.27 6.19 -0.05
N PRO A 191 -8.49 6.70 0.21
CA PRO A 191 -8.96 6.92 1.59
C PRO A 191 -9.02 5.64 2.44
N ALA A 192 -9.27 4.47 1.84
CA ALA A 192 -9.33 3.21 2.57
C ALA A 192 -8.02 2.86 3.29
N LYS A 193 -6.88 3.36 2.80
CA LYS A 193 -5.57 3.18 3.48
C LYS A 193 -5.48 3.88 4.83
N TYR A 194 -6.21 4.98 5.03
CA TYR A 194 -6.28 5.65 6.33
C TYR A 194 -6.85 4.73 7.41
N ASN A 195 -8.01 4.16 7.11
CA ASN A 195 -8.71 3.27 8.05
C ASN A 195 -7.89 2.02 8.36
N GLY A 196 -7.15 1.53 7.36
CA GLY A 196 -6.27 0.38 7.49
C GLY A 196 -5.07 0.60 8.43
N LEU A 197 -4.61 1.84 8.61
CA LEU A 197 -3.47 2.18 9.47
C LEU A 197 -3.90 2.67 10.85
N SER A 198 -4.94 3.50 10.94
CA SER A 198 -5.42 4.09 12.21
C SER A 198 -5.92 3.02 13.20
N GLY A 199 -6.46 1.90 12.72
CA GLY A 199 -6.88 0.76 13.55
C GLY A 199 -5.74 0.09 14.32
N TYR A 200 -4.47 0.43 14.01
CA TYR A 200 -3.27 -0.11 14.66
C TYR A 200 -2.55 0.93 15.55
N GLY A 201 -3.21 2.00 15.96
CA GLY A 201 -2.63 2.99 16.86
C GLY A 201 -1.69 4.00 16.20
N LEU A 202 -1.58 4.01 14.88
CA LEU A 202 -0.85 5.03 14.13
C LEU A 202 -1.72 6.26 13.91
N LYS A 203 -1.21 7.43 14.30
CA LYS A 203 -1.91 8.71 14.08
C LYS A 203 -1.59 9.23 12.67
N VAL A 204 -2.55 9.18 11.77
CA VAL A 204 -2.43 9.83 10.46
C VAL A 204 -2.76 11.31 10.60
N THR A 205 -1.76 12.18 10.47
CA THR A 205 -1.88 13.64 10.63
C THR A 205 -2.29 14.34 9.35
N GLY A 206 -2.01 13.75 8.20
CA GLY A 206 -2.34 14.34 6.91
C GLY A 206 -2.23 13.37 5.74
N ARG A 207 -2.82 13.78 4.62
CA ARG A 207 -2.69 13.10 3.34
C ARG A 207 -1.78 13.90 2.41
N VAL A 208 -0.84 13.22 1.78
CA VAL A 208 -0.01 13.77 0.71
C VAL A 208 -0.39 13.08 -0.59
N PRO A 209 -0.99 13.77 -1.56
CA PRO A 209 -1.40 13.15 -2.82
C PRO A 209 -0.20 12.79 -3.70
N LEU A 210 -0.35 11.72 -4.50
CA LEU A 210 0.61 11.27 -5.50
C LEU A 210 -0.10 11.20 -6.86
N PHE A 211 0.05 12.22 -7.68
CA PHE A 211 -0.56 12.29 -9.01
C PHE A 211 0.49 11.94 -10.08
N ALA A 212 0.44 10.70 -10.54
CA ALA A 212 1.23 10.29 -11.68
C ALA A 212 0.62 10.83 -12.99
N PRO A 213 1.43 11.05 -14.04
CA PRO A 213 0.94 11.47 -15.33
C PRO A 213 -0.11 10.52 -15.90
N VAL A 214 -1.20 11.08 -16.44
CA VAL A 214 -2.22 10.32 -17.15
C VAL A 214 -1.80 10.17 -18.60
N THR A 215 -1.70 8.93 -19.06
CA THR A 215 -1.37 8.57 -20.44
C THR A 215 -2.57 7.90 -21.11
N MET A 216 -2.55 7.70 -22.42
CA MET A 216 -3.60 6.95 -23.12
C MET A 216 -3.74 5.53 -22.56
N GLU A 217 -2.62 4.89 -22.20
CA GLU A 217 -2.58 3.50 -21.74
C GLU A 217 -3.12 3.33 -20.31
N ASN A 218 -2.86 4.28 -19.39
CA ASN A 218 -3.30 4.17 -17.99
C ASN A 218 -4.62 4.91 -17.69
N LYS A 219 -5.17 5.66 -18.65
CA LYS A 219 -6.38 6.47 -18.43
C LYS A 219 -7.53 5.64 -17.87
N ARG A 220 -7.88 4.51 -18.52
CA ARG A 220 -8.97 3.63 -18.06
C ARG A 220 -8.74 3.12 -16.63
N TYR A 221 -7.51 2.78 -16.31
CA TYR A 221 -7.13 2.33 -14.98
C TYR A 221 -7.32 3.44 -13.92
N ILE A 222 -6.90 4.67 -14.23
CA ILE A 222 -7.06 5.84 -13.36
C ILE A 222 -8.55 6.21 -13.22
N ASP A 223 -9.31 6.22 -14.32
CA ASP A 223 -10.75 6.48 -14.30
C ASP A 223 -11.49 5.44 -13.44
N THR A 224 -11.13 4.16 -13.52
CA THR A 224 -11.71 3.10 -12.68
C THR A 224 -11.41 3.35 -11.19
N LYS A 225 -10.18 3.75 -10.84
CA LYS A 225 -9.82 4.12 -9.47
C LYS A 225 -10.67 5.27 -8.94
N ARG A 226 -10.89 6.29 -9.77
CA ARG A 226 -11.69 7.46 -9.43
C ARG A 226 -13.16 7.12 -9.25
N MET A 227 -13.76 6.49 -10.25
CA MET A 227 -15.22 6.28 -10.32
C MET A 227 -15.71 5.14 -9.44
N LYS A 228 -14.95 4.02 -9.36
CA LYS A 228 -15.41 2.78 -8.70
C LYS A 228 -14.74 2.49 -7.37
N MET A 229 -13.59 3.11 -7.09
CA MET A 229 -12.80 2.81 -5.90
C MET A 229 -12.62 3.99 -4.94
N GLY A 230 -13.31 5.10 -5.18
CA GLY A 230 -13.29 6.26 -4.30
C GLY A 230 -11.93 6.92 -4.14
N HIS A 231 -11.01 6.77 -5.11
CA HIS A 231 -9.72 7.45 -5.06
C HIS A 231 -9.89 8.94 -5.32
N LEU A 232 -9.20 9.74 -4.52
CA LEU A 232 -9.22 11.19 -4.58
C LEU A 232 -8.14 11.67 -5.56
N PHE A 233 -8.54 12.27 -6.66
CA PHE A 233 -7.66 12.88 -7.67
C PHE A 233 -7.77 14.41 -7.72
N GLU A 234 -8.46 15.02 -6.75
CA GLU A 234 -8.51 16.47 -6.61
C GLU A 234 -7.32 16.94 -5.78
N MET A 235 -6.64 17.98 -6.27
CA MET A 235 -5.64 18.69 -5.48
C MET A 235 -6.36 19.33 -4.29
N LEU A 236 -5.77 19.25 -3.10
CA LEU A 236 -6.18 20.11 -1.98
C LEU A 236 -5.96 21.54 -2.44
N GLU A 237 -6.99 22.38 -2.41
CA GLU A 237 -6.87 23.80 -2.72
C GLU A 237 -5.73 24.39 -1.90
N GLY A 238 -4.72 24.97 -2.58
CA GLY A 238 -3.58 25.64 -1.95
C GLY A 238 -2.21 24.97 -2.10
N VAL A 239 -2.11 23.82 -2.76
CA VAL A 239 -0.79 23.23 -3.11
C VAL A 239 -0.52 23.42 -4.60
N GLU A 240 0.21 24.49 -4.93
CA GLU A 240 0.71 24.66 -6.30
C GLU A 240 1.67 23.52 -6.67
N PRO A 241 1.61 22.99 -7.92
CA PRO A 241 2.60 22.05 -8.40
C PRO A 241 3.97 22.75 -8.40
N SER A 242 4.94 22.19 -7.68
CA SER A 242 6.31 22.69 -7.73
C SER A 242 6.79 22.72 -9.19
N GLN A 243 7.28 23.87 -9.64
CA GLN A 243 7.82 24.14 -10.98
C GLN A 243 9.15 23.39 -11.27
N ALA A 244 9.21 22.11 -11.06
CA ALA A 244 10.43 21.30 -11.19
C ALA A 244 10.40 20.33 -12.38
N GLU A 245 9.64 20.58 -13.44
CA GLU A 245 9.63 19.69 -14.62
C GLU A 245 9.75 20.40 -15.99
N SER A 246 10.36 21.59 -16.05
CA SER A 246 10.58 22.26 -17.35
C SER A 246 12.03 22.42 -17.77
N GLU A 247 12.95 21.55 -17.36
CA GLU A 247 14.30 21.54 -17.97
C GLU A 247 14.93 20.15 -17.85
N GLN A 248 14.81 19.35 -18.93
CA GLN A 248 15.91 18.56 -19.47
C GLN A 248 15.43 17.68 -20.63
N LYS A 249 15.46 18.25 -21.83
CA LYS A 249 15.69 17.46 -23.04
C LYS A 249 17.19 17.19 -23.13
N PRO A 250 17.67 15.96 -23.22
CA PRO A 250 19.02 15.71 -23.68
C PRO A 250 19.06 15.89 -25.20
N SER A 251 19.87 16.82 -25.67
CA SER A 251 20.31 16.91 -27.04
C SER A 251 21.26 15.76 -27.35
N ARG A 252 20.87 14.94 -28.34
CA ARG A 252 21.61 13.94 -29.12
C ARG A 252 22.20 12.73 -28.36
#